data_21f2ca03a99aea7b091c73cb5ec71b30
#
_entry.id   21f2ca03a99aea7b091c73cb5ec71b30
#
_cell.length_a   1.000
_cell.length_b   1.000
_cell.length_c   1.000
_cell.angle_alpha   90.00
_cell.angle_beta   90.00
_cell.angle_gamma   90.00
#
_symmetry.space_group_name_H-M   'P 1'
#
loop_
_entity.id
_entity.type
_entity.pdbx_description
1 polymer ?
#
loop_
_entity_poly.entity_id
_entity_poly.type
_entity_poly.pdbx_seq_one_letter_code
_entity_poly.pdbx_strand_id
1 'polypeptide(L)'
;MANGDRKRRKWGCVIACKDADGSIVSWQARYQSPVNPKQRIYRRFGLEFQTEAYRWLDEEHALVIDHKKGIRKWTHPSARTMHGKVLFSSYATRYVANLRKKDGSELSGRSKRIQKAALDKLLPWFGATPMCDITEEFVNEWYAKACDEVRPSALEHAVWLLKRVMRAATERQPDGGPPLLPSNPCNLVTRKRPSKRREQVPMTKQEIDTLVEGFPEYYRLSIHLALLVGGLRIGEVCGLQLRDIDLDHRLLYVRHSVTQGPDDLGEYRLDETKTPESHRVVPIPAPVCRLIREHIDRFCPNRDPDTMLFHAVRHPERVLNPTTIQRQFRTARKRINREDVTFHSLRATHATMFMIQGGTLRETMDELGHVDVDVAVRCYQRVVPRHRRDVAERLALEYLPAGDSVGIKAQIAQKEDEIDQLRQTVAGLRRRLEELEDDGDGRSQSG
;
A
#
# COMPACT_ATOMS: atom_id res chain seq x y z
N MET A 1 20.86 -74.85 13.74
CA MET A 1 22.14 -74.44 13.19
C MET A 1 21.94 -73.64 11.94
N ALA A 2 22.28 -72.39 11.98
CA ALA A 2 22.81 -71.60 10.87
C ALA A 2 22.97 -70.17 11.41
N ASN A 3 24.16 -69.87 11.85
CA ASN A 3 24.65 -68.57 12.19
C ASN A 3 24.87 -67.80 10.88
N GLY A 4 23.82 -67.24 10.33
CA GLY A 4 23.85 -66.38 9.14
C GLY A 4 24.63 -65.11 9.46
N ASP A 5 25.69 -64.90 8.77
CA ASP A 5 26.63 -63.78 8.78
C ASP A 5 25.93 -62.48 8.71
N ARG A 6 25.67 -61.81 9.85
CA ARG A 6 25.08 -60.47 9.92
C ARG A 6 26.14 -59.45 9.48
N LYS A 7 26.20 -59.15 8.18
CA LYS A 7 26.98 -58.03 7.67
C LYS A 7 26.61 -56.76 8.47
N ARG A 8 27.53 -56.30 9.31
CA ARG A 8 27.40 -55.03 10.05
C ARG A 8 27.19 -53.91 9.03
N ARG A 9 26.02 -53.30 9.05
CA ARG A 9 25.77 -52.10 8.25
C ARG A 9 26.80 -51.03 8.59
N LYS A 10 27.35 -50.39 7.58
CA LYS A 10 28.34 -49.31 7.75
C LYS A 10 27.70 -48.02 8.30
N TRP A 11 26.36 -47.89 8.29
CA TRP A 11 25.62 -46.69 8.72
C TRP A 11 24.31 -47.07 9.42
N GLY A 12 24.10 -46.54 10.64
CA GLY A 12 22.93 -46.81 11.46
C GLY A 12 22.79 -48.30 11.88
N CYS A 13 21.87 -48.57 12.78
CA CYS A 13 21.58 -49.97 13.19
C CYS A 13 20.13 -50.12 13.64
N VAL A 14 19.58 -51.31 13.49
CA VAL A 14 18.32 -51.75 14.09
C VAL A 14 18.66 -52.70 15.22
N ILE A 15 18.10 -52.46 16.41
CA ILE A 15 18.34 -53.19 17.64
C ILE A 15 17.03 -53.79 18.12
N ALA A 16 17.07 -55.05 18.55
CA ALA A 16 15.96 -55.67 19.25
C ALA A 16 15.84 -55.13 20.68
N CYS A 17 14.69 -54.59 21.03
CA CYS A 17 14.33 -54.22 22.40
C CYS A 17 13.67 -55.44 23.05
N LYS A 18 14.25 -55.90 24.18
CA LYS A 18 13.81 -57.07 24.91
C LYS A 18 13.12 -56.69 26.20
N ASP A 19 12.15 -57.47 26.67
CA ASP A 19 11.56 -57.40 27.98
C ASP A 19 12.45 -58.02 29.07
N ALA A 20 11.93 -58.11 30.32
CA ALA A 20 12.63 -58.68 31.47
C ALA A 20 12.92 -60.18 31.27
N ASP A 21 12.10 -60.89 30.47
CA ASP A 21 12.22 -62.31 30.24
C ASP A 21 13.13 -62.66 29.03
N GLY A 22 13.71 -61.59 28.41
CA GLY A 22 14.59 -61.74 27.26
C GLY A 22 13.91 -61.87 25.88
N SER A 23 12.57 -61.82 25.83
CA SER A 23 11.76 -61.83 24.61
C SER A 23 11.82 -60.52 23.90
N ILE A 24 11.89 -60.55 22.56
CA ILE A 24 11.89 -59.34 21.73
C ILE A 24 10.46 -58.74 21.71
N VAL A 25 10.31 -57.50 22.17
CA VAL A 25 9.03 -56.79 22.22
C VAL A 25 8.90 -55.69 21.17
N SER A 26 10.01 -55.21 20.65
CA SER A 26 10.01 -54.17 19.61
C SER A 26 11.39 -54.02 18.95
N TRP A 27 11.43 -53.29 17.84
CA TRP A 27 12.65 -52.94 17.14
C TRP A 27 12.95 -51.46 17.30
N GLN A 28 14.20 -51.07 17.50
CA GLN A 28 14.65 -49.70 17.52
C GLN A 28 15.66 -49.47 16.38
N ALA A 29 15.25 -48.70 15.37
CA ALA A 29 16.16 -48.19 14.36
C ALA A 29 16.80 -46.88 14.86
N ARG A 30 18.13 -46.77 14.72
CA ARG A 30 18.88 -45.59 15.19
C ARG A 30 20.07 -45.25 14.30
N TYR A 31 20.38 -43.95 14.24
CA TYR A 31 21.55 -43.40 13.54
C TYR A 31 22.02 -42.10 14.21
N GLN A 32 23.17 -41.58 13.79
CA GLN A 32 23.76 -40.37 14.32
C GLN A 32 23.27 -39.17 13.50
N SER A 33 22.82 -38.07 14.17
CA SER A 33 22.39 -36.87 13.50
C SER A 33 23.52 -36.28 12.63
N PRO A 34 23.24 -35.91 11.37
CA PRO A 34 24.26 -35.31 10.51
C PRO A 34 24.57 -33.86 10.89
N VAL A 35 23.68 -33.20 11.67
CA VAL A 35 23.80 -31.78 12.10
C VAL A 35 24.40 -31.66 13.49
N ASN A 36 24.12 -32.62 14.37
CA ASN A 36 24.65 -32.66 15.74
C ASN A 36 25.23 -34.05 16.07
N PRO A 37 26.55 -34.28 15.94
CA PRO A 37 27.16 -35.58 16.16
C PRO A 37 27.00 -36.18 17.55
N LYS A 38 26.62 -35.38 18.55
CA LYS A 38 26.35 -35.86 19.91
C LYS A 38 24.91 -36.41 20.08
N GLN A 39 24.02 -36.14 19.12
CA GLN A 39 22.63 -36.56 19.16
C GLN A 39 22.39 -37.83 18.34
N ARG A 40 21.78 -38.83 18.97
CA ARG A 40 21.26 -40.01 18.31
C ARG A 40 19.80 -39.87 17.97
N ILE A 41 19.45 -40.19 16.77
CA ILE A 41 18.07 -40.22 16.25
C ILE A 41 17.63 -41.68 16.29
N TYR A 42 16.42 -41.92 16.81
CA TYR A 42 15.85 -43.27 16.87
C TYR A 42 14.34 -43.25 16.64
N ARG A 43 13.82 -44.39 16.15
CA ARG A 43 12.39 -44.68 16.03
C ARG A 43 12.15 -46.12 16.45
N ARG A 44 11.05 -46.34 17.21
CA ARG A 44 10.61 -47.68 17.62
C ARG A 44 9.54 -48.21 16.67
N PHE A 45 9.57 -49.51 16.46
CA PHE A 45 8.66 -50.27 15.61
C PHE A 45 8.14 -51.46 16.41
N GLY A 46 6.89 -51.89 16.19
CA GLY A 46 6.36 -53.10 16.79
C GLY A 46 7.12 -54.38 16.36
N LEU A 47 6.83 -55.44 17.06
CA LEU A 47 7.55 -56.72 16.87
C LEU A 47 7.51 -57.21 15.41
N GLU A 48 6.37 -57.09 14.75
CA GLU A 48 6.13 -57.50 13.36
C GLU A 48 6.74 -56.57 12.30
N PHE A 49 7.15 -55.36 12.68
CA PHE A 49 7.60 -54.32 11.75
C PHE A 49 9.15 -54.22 11.68
N GLN A 50 9.84 -55.34 11.75
CA GLN A 50 11.30 -55.34 11.61
C GLN A 50 11.76 -54.82 10.25
N THR A 51 11.09 -55.23 9.19
CA THR A 51 11.40 -54.83 7.81
C THR A 51 11.20 -53.34 7.60
N GLU A 52 10.12 -52.75 8.20
CA GLU A 52 9.86 -51.30 8.17
C GLU A 52 10.93 -50.54 8.93
N ALA A 53 11.47 -51.08 10.01
CA ALA A 53 12.56 -50.45 10.75
C ALA A 53 13.83 -50.33 9.87
N TYR A 54 14.11 -51.34 9.06
CA TYR A 54 15.22 -51.31 8.11
C TYR A 54 14.95 -50.35 6.95
N ARG A 55 13.72 -50.36 6.39
CA ARG A 55 13.30 -49.44 5.32
C ARG A 55 13.44 -48.00 5.76
N TRP A 56 12.89 -47.68 6.94
CA TRP A 56 13.01 -46.32 7.51
C TRP A 56 14.47 -45.88 7.65
N LEU A 57 15.38 -46.80 8.05
CA LEU A 57 16.79 -46.49 8.20
C LEU A 57 17.46 -46.21 6.85
N ASP A 58 17.05 -46.90 5.78
CA ASP A 58 17.56 -46.68 4.43
C ASP A 58 17.06 -45.37 3.83
N GLU A 59 15.78 -45.00 4.07
CA GLU A 59 15.22 -43.71 3.70
C GLU A 59 15.96 -42.55 4.41
N GLU A 60 16.22 -42.68 5.73
CA GLU A 60 16.98 -41.70 6.48
C GLU A 60 18.43 -41.57 5.98
N HIS A 61 19.05 -42.68 5.59
CA HIS A 61 20.40 -42.69 5.02
C HIS A 61 20.45 -41.90 3.71
N ALA A 62 19.49 -42.07 2.83
CA ALA A 62 19.39 -41.33 1.58
C ALA A 62 19.28 -39.80 1.86
N LEU A 63 18.44 -39.40 2.81
CA LEU A 63 18.30 -37.99 3.21
C LEU A 63 19.58 -37.40 3.83
N VAL A 64 20.34 -38.19 4.59
CA VAL A 64 21.64 -37.77 5.13
C VAL A 64 22.69 -37.63 4.03
N ILE A 65 22.66 -38.50 3.02
CA ILE A 65 23.54 -38.42 1.84
C ILE A 65 23.23 -37.15 1.05
N ASP A 66 21.95 -36.86 0.79
CA ASP A 66 21.51 -35.65 0.10
C ASP A 66 21.92 -34.37 0.84
N HIS A 67 21.82 -34.39 2.17
CA HIS A 67 22.30 -33.28 3.00
C HIS A 67 23.81 -33.06 2.86
N LYS A 68 24.61 -34.15 2.92
CA LYS A 68 26.07 -34.09 2.76
C LYS A 68 26.50 -33.61 1.37
N LYS A 69 25.71 -33.91 0.33
CA LYS A 69 25.91 -33.44 -1.04
C LYS A 69 25.39 -32.02 -1.30
N GLY A 70 24.74 -31.37 -0.29
CA GLY A 70 24.15 -30.05 -0.46
C GLY A 70 22.85 -30.01 -1.28
N ILE A 71 22.30 -31.19 -1.67
CA ILE A 71 21.09 -31.31 -2.49
C ILE A 71 19.85 -30.91 -1.67
N ARG A 72 19.74 -31.41 -0.42
CA ARG A 72 18.62 -31.18 0.46
C ARG A 72 19.07 -31.07 1.92
N LYS A 73 18.62 -30.02 2.64
CA LYS A 73 18.94 -29.89 4.07
C LYS A 73 18.19 -30.94 4.90
N TRP A 74 18.94 -31.74 5.66
CA TRP A 74 18.36 -32.74 6.56
C TRP A 74 17.59 -32.07 7.70
N THR A 75 16.43 -32.62 8.05
CA THR A 75 15.59 -32.21 9.17
C THR A 75 15.28 -33.42 10.07
N HIS A 76 15.07 -33.17 11.37
CA HIS A 76 14.81 -34.24 12.34
C HIS A 76 13.54 -35.02 11.97
N PRO A 77 13.49 -36.38 12.05
CA PRO A 77 12.32 -37.18 11.68
C PRO A 77 11.01 -36.75 12.37
N SER A 78 11.06 -36.41 13.68
CA SER A 78 9.87 -35.93 14.39
C SER A 78 9.35 -34.60 13.82
N ALA A 79 10.24 -33.73 13.41
CA ALA A 79 9.85 -32.51 12.72
C ALA A 79 9.13 -32.81 11.40
N ARG A 80 9.64 -33.74 10.60
CA ARG A 80 9.02 -34.19 9.33
C ARG A 80 7.64 -34.82 9.55
N THR A 81 7.48 -35.65 10.58
CA THR A 81 6.22 -36.34 10.87
C THR A 81 5.12 -35.36 11.33
N MET A 82 5.47 -34.33 12.08
CA MET A 82 4.56 -33.27 12.45
C MET A 82 4.25 -32.33 11.28
N HIS A 83 5.22 -32.02 10.45
CA HIS A 83 5.11 -31.07 9.36
C HIS A 83 4.37 -31.65 8.14
N GLY A 84 4.43 -32.96 7.90
CA GLY A 84 3.70 -33.62 6.82
C GLY A 84 2.17 -33.59 6.95
N LYS A 85 1.65 -33.08 8.09
CA LYS A 85 0.21 -32.95 8.34
C LYS A 85 -0.30 -31.51 8.23
N VAL A 86 0.58 -30.50 8.17
CA VAL A 86 0.18 -29.10 8.12
C VAL A 86 -0.02 -28.67 6.68
N LEU A 87 -1.28 -28.54 6.26
CA LEU A 87 -1.64 -28.04 4.95
C LEU A 87 -1.39 -26.53 4.85
N PHE A 88 -1.03 -26.06 3.65
CA PHE A 88 -0.88 -24.63 3.36
C PHE A 88 -2.15 -23.86 3.72
N SER A 89 -3.34 -24.37 3.37
CA SER A 89 -4.61 -23.71 3.67
C SER A 89 -4.76 -23.41 5.17
N SER A 90 -4.52 -24.41 6.02
CA SER A 90 -4.62 -24.23 7.48
C SER A 90 -3.60 -23.25 8.03
N TYR A 91 -2.35 -23.34 7.58
CA TYR A 91 -1.27 -22.47 8.05
C TYR A 91 -1.46 -21.03 7.58
N ALA A 92 -1.68 -20.83 6.28
CA ALA A 92 -1.82 -19.50 5.69
C ALA A 92 -3.07 -18.76 6.18
N THR A 93 -4.21 -19.46 6.37
CA THR A 93 -5.42 -18.85 6.93
C THR A 93 -5.18 -18.37 8.36
N ARG A 94 -4.57 -19.19 9.20
CA ARG A 94 -4.19 -18.80 10.58
C ARG A 94 -3.20 -17.64 10.59
N TYR A 95 -2.21 -17.67 9.70
CA TYR A 95 -1.24 -16.59 9.55
C TYR A 95 -1.91 -15.26 9.20
N VAL A 96 -2.79 -15.25 8.20
CA VAL A 96 -3.52 -14.05 7.75
C VAL A 96 -4.44 -13.51 8.85
N ALA A 97 -5.15 -14.38 9.59
CA ALA A 97 -6.01 -13.99 10.70
C ALA A 97 -5.24 -13.29 11.84
N ASN A 98 -4.00 -13.71 12.06
CA ASN A 98 -3.14 -13.18 13.13
C ASN A 98 -2.25 -12.01 12.70
N LEU A 99 -2.36 -11.53 11.44
CA LEU A 99 -1.58 -10.38 10.98
C LEU A 99 -1.91 -9.12 11.79
N ARG A 100 -0.87 -8.43 12.20
CA ARG A 100 -0.95 -7.14 12.91
C ARG A 100 -0.08 -6.09 12.20
N LYS A 101 -0.31 -4.81 12.51
CA LYS A 101 0.59 -3.72 12.11
C LYS A 101 1.90 -3.80 12.90
N LYS A 102 2.89 -2.99 12.52
CA LYS A 102 4.19 -2.94 13.22
C LYS A 102 4.09 -2.53 14.70
N ASP A 103 3.06 -1.75 15.04
CA ASP A 103 2.76 -1.30 16.40
C ASP A 103 1.94 -2.32 17.22
N GLY A 104 1.68 -3.51 16.67
CA GLY A 104 0.88 -4.57 17.30
C GLY A 104 -0.63 -4.38 17.14
N SER A 105 -1.12 -3.25 16.66
CA SER A 105 -2.54 -3.00 16.46
C SER A 105 -3.12 -3.80 15.29
N GLU A 106 -4.45 -3.91 15.23
CA GLU A 106 -5.13 -4.62 14.16
C GLU A 106 -4.95 -3.96 12.80
N LEU A 107 -4.94 -4.79 11.76
CA LEU A 107 -4.99 -4.29 10.39
C LEU A 107 -6.32 -3.57 10.11
N SER A 108 -6.28 -2.50 9.31
CA SER A 108 -7.50 -1.86 8.81
C SER A 108 -8.34 -2.84 7.98
N GLY A 109 -9.66 -2.63 7.92
CA GLY A 109 -10.56 -3.48 7.13
C GLY A 109 -10.15 -3.61 5.67
N ARG A 110 -9.68 -2.53 5.05
CA ARG A 110 -9.13 -2.56 3.69
C ARG A 110 -7.90 -3.48 3.59
N SER A 111 -6.97 -3.41 4.57
CA SER A 111 -5.80 -4.27 4.59
C SER A 111 -6.18 -5.73 4.79
N LYS A 112 -7.11 -6.03 5.70
CA LYS A 112 -7.64 -7.40 5.92
C LYS A 112 -8.21 -7.97 4.61
N ARG A 113 -9.01 -7.19 3.86
CA ARG A 113 -9.56 -7.63 2.55
C ARG A 113 -8.49 -7.86 1.49
N ILE A 114 -7.47 -7.01 1.42
CA ILE A 114 -6.35 -7.22 0.49
C ILE A 114 -5.64 -8.53 0.81
N GLN A 115 -5.38 -8.83 2.09
CA GLN A 115 -4.74 -10.08 2.50
C GLN A 115 -5.64 -11.30 2.21
N LYS A 116 -6.96 -11.21 2.48
CA LYS A 116 -7.92 -12.25 2.16
C LYS A 116 -7.96 -12.51 0.65
N ALA A 117 -8.10 -11.47 -0.16
CA ALA A 117 -8.11 -11.59 -1.63
C ALA A 117 -6.80 -12.17 -2.18
N ALA A 118 -5.66 -11.86 -1.57
CA ALA A 118 -4.38 -12.46 -1.92
C ALA A 118 -4.34 -13.95 -1.56
N LEU A 119 -4.84 -14.33 -0.38
CA LEU A 119 -4.94 -15.72 0.06
C LEU A 119 -5.86 -16.52 -0.87
N ASP A 120 -7.01 -15.98 -1.26
CA ASP A 120 -7.97 -16.62 -2.17
C ASP A 120 -7.35 -16.93 -3.55
N LYS A 121 -6.30 -16.21 -3.95
CA LYS A 121 -5.54 -16.51 -5.19
C LYS A 121 -4.51 -17.63 -4.99
N LEU A 122 -4.07 -17.88 -3.76
CA LEU A 122 -3.08 -18.92 -3.44
C LEU A 122 -3.74 -20.27 -3.13
N LEU A 123 -4.92 -20.25 -2.49
CA LEU A 123 -5.58 -21.47 -2.01
C LEU A 123 -5.87 -22.50 -3.12
N PRO A 124 -6.31 -22.15 -4.34
CA PRO A 124 -6.58 -23.15 -5.39
C PRO A 124 -5.33 -23.97 -5.77
N TRP A 125 -4.13 -23.40 -5.61
CA TRP A 125 -2.87 -24.04 -5.98
C TRP A 125 -2.19 -24.74 -4.81
N PHE A 126 -2.06 -24.05 -3.71
CA PHE A 126 -1.26 -24.47 -2.57
C PHE A 126 -2.12 -25.09 -1.46
N GLY A 127 -3.43 -24.85 -1.44
CA GLY A 127 -4.27 -25.08 -0.28
C GLY A 127 -4.27 -26.52 0.22
N ALA A 128 -4.30 -27.50 -0.66
CA ALA A 128 -4.29 -28.93 -0.34
C ALA A 128 -2.88 -29.50 -0.18
N THR A 129 -1.83 -28.70 -0.44
CA THR A 129 -0.44 -29.16 -0.39
C THR A 129 0.11 -29.03 1.03
N PRO A 130 0.74 -30.09 1.57
CA PRO A 130 1.49 -29.96 2.82
C PRO A 130 2.61 -28.92 2.70
N MET A 131 2.83 -28.15 3.77
CA MET A 131 3.86 -27.09 3.77
C MET A 131 5.24 -27.60 3.39
N CYS A 132 5.60 -28.80 3.84
CA CYS A 132 6.91 -29.41 3.54
C CYS A 132 7.11 -29.83 2.08
N ASP A 133 6.02 -29.98 1.31
CA ASP A 133 6.05 -30.44 -0.09
C ASP A 133 6.02 -29.26 -1.08
N ILE A 134 5.92 -28.03 -0.59
CA ILE A 134 6.01 -26.83 -1.43
C ILE A 134 7.48 -26.56 -1.73
N THR A 135 7.89 -26.90 -2.95
CA THR A 135 9.26 -26.70 -3.46
C THR A 135 9.38 -25.38 -4.23
N GLU A 136 10.62 -25.00 -4.53
CA GLU A 136 10.88 -23.81 -5.38
C GLU A 136 10.34 -24.00 -6.80
N GLU A 137 10.46 -25.24 -7.35
CA GLU A 137 9.89 -25.59 -8.66
C GLU A 137 8.39 -25.41 -8.67
N PHE A 138 7.68 -25.89 -7.64
CA PHE A 138 6.23 -25.76 -7.54
C PHE A 138 5.79 -24.30 -7.44
N VAL A 139 6.53 -23.46 -6.70
CA VAL A 139 6.28 -22.02 -6.63
C VAL A 139 6.52 -21.33 -7.98
N ASN A 140 7.58 -21.70 -8.71
CA ASN A 140 7.88 -21.15 -10.02
C ASN A 140 6.84 -21.55 -11.08
N GLU A 141 6.36 -22.80 -11.05
CA GLU A 141 5.28 -23.29 -11.93
C GLU A 141 3.98 -22.49 -11.70
N TRP A 142 3.58 -22.34 -10.42
CA TRP A 142 2.45 -21.48 -10.08
C TRP A 142 2.61 -20.06 -10.62
N TYR A 143 3.78 -19.45 -10.41
CA TYR A 143 4.02 -18.05 -10.80
C TYR A 143 3.94 -17.88 -12.31
N ALA A 144 4.50 -18.81 -13.08
CA ALA A 144 4.45 -18.78 -14.54
C ALA A 144 2.98 -18.73 -15.03
N LYS A 145 2.12 -19.62 -14.53
CA LYS A 145 0.72 -19.70 -14.90
C LYS A 145 -0.08 -18.51 -14.38
N ALA A 146 0.15 -18.10 -13.14
CA ALA A 146 -0.53 -16.95 -12.54
C ALA A 146 -0.22 -15.62 -13.24
N CYS A 147 0.91 -15.49 -13.93
CA CYS A 147 1.25 -14.33 -14.75
C CYS A 147 0.26 -14.08 -15.89
N ASP A 148 -0.34 -15.15 -16.43
CA ASP A 148 -1.29 -15.07 -17.55
C ASP A 148 -2.74 -14.93 -17.06
N GLU A 149 -3.08 -15.54 -15.92
CA GLU A 149 -4.46 -15.63 -15.43
C GLU A 149 -4.83 -14.50 -14.45
N VAL A 150 -3.86 -13.95 -13.73
CA VAL A 150 -4.13 -12.99 -12.63
C VAL A 150 -3.71 -11.58 -13.01
N ARG A 151 -4.58 -10.61 -12.68
CA ARG A 151 -4.23 -9.18 -12.86
C ARG A 151 -2.92 -8.84 -12.11
N PRO A 152 -2.05 -8.04 -12.71
CA PRO A 152 -0.70 -7.77 -12.20
C PRO A 152 -0.65 -7.31 -10.73
N SER A 153 -1.52 -6.39 -10.34
CA SER A 153 -1.57 -5.89 -8.96
C SER A 153 -2.04 -6.95 -7.95
N ALA A 154 -2.99 -7.80 -8.35
CA ALA A 154 -3.46 -8.89 -7.51
C ALA A 154 -2.38 -9.99 -7.38
N LEU A 155 -1.66 -10.29 -8.47
CA LEU A 155 -0.53 -11.21 -8.45
C LEU A 155 0.60 -10.71 -7.54
N GLU A 156 0.92 -9.42 -7.59
CA GLU A 156 1.93 -8.81 -6.72
C GLU A 156 1.57 -9.00 -5.24
N HIS A 157 0.31 -8.75 -4.87
CA HIS A 157 -0.16 -9.00 -3.50
C HIS A 157 -0.11 -10.49 -3.12
N ALA A 158 -0.46 -11.39 -4.02
CA ALA A 158 -0.40 -12.82 -3.77
C ALA A 158 1.05 -13.32 -3.58
N VAL A 159 1.98 -12.90 -4.44
CA VAL A 159 3.42 -13.20 -4.30
C VAL A 159 3.98 -12.65 -2.99
N TRP A 160 3.62 -11.42 -2.65
CA TRP A 160 4.07 -10.82 -1.39
C TRP A 160 3.55 -11.57 -0.15
N LEU A 161 2.27 -11.97 -0.18
CA LEU A 161 1.70 -12.79 0.90
C LEU A 161 2.39 -14.16 0.97
N LEU A 162 2.58 -14.85 -0.17
CA LEU A 162 3.26 -16.15 -0.22
C LEU A 162 4.67 -16.06 0.37
N LYS A 163 5.46 -15.05 -0.03
CA LYS A 163 6.81 -14.83 0.53
C LYS A 163 6.79 -14.68 2.06
N ARG A 164 5.81 -13.98 2.59
CA ARG A 164 5.66 -13.77 4.04
C ARG A 164 5.24 -15.03 4.77
N VAL A 165 4.26 -15.75 4.24
CA VAL A 165 3.79 -17.04 4.81
C VAL A 165 4.93 -18.04 4.86
N MET A 166 5.69 -18.19 3.75
CA MET A 166 6.82 -19.10 3.68
C MET A 166 7.96 -18.67 4.60
N ARG A 167 8.23 -17.36 4.74
CA ARG A 167 9.23 -16.86 5.70
C ARG A 167 8.81 -17.19 7.13
N ALA A 168 7.57 -16.91 7.51
CA ALA A 168 7.08 -17.23 8.86
C ALA A 168 7.15 -18.73 9.17
N ALA A 169 7.01 -19.59 8.16
CA ALA A 169 7.17 -21.03 8.31
C ALA A 169 8.62 -21.48 8.54
N THR A 170 9.62 -20.64 8.22
CA THR A 170 11.04 -20.91 8.51
C THR A 170 11.47 -20.38 9.88
N GLU A 171 10.61 -19.65 10.57
CA GLU A 171 10.86 -19.13 11.91
C GLU A 171 10.28 -20.07 12.97
N ARG A 172 10.70 -19.90 14.24
CA ARG A 172 10.11 -20.63 15.36
C ARG A 172 8.63 -20.30 15.46
N GLN A 173 7.79 -21.32 15.59
CA GLN A 173 6.35 -21.11 15.61
C GLN A 173 5.90 -20.38 16.91
N PRO A 174 4.79 -19.62 16.88
CA PRO A 174 4.31 -18.88 18.06
C PRO A 174 3.98 -19.74 19.28
N ASP A 175 3.67 -21.04 19.08
CA ASP A 175 3.45 -22.05 20.13
C ASP A 175 4.74 -22.62 20.71
N GLY A 176 5.90 -22.06 20.30
CA GLY A 176 7.22 -22.54 20.72
C GLY A 176 7.73 -23.75 19.92
N GLY A 177 6.95 -24.23 18.95
CA GLY A 177 7.32 -25.35 18.06
C GLY A 177 8.51 -25.01 17.14
N PRO A 178 9.15 -26.04 16.57
CA PRO A 178 10.24 -25.84 15.62
C PRO A 178 9.74 -25.24 14.31
N PRO A 179 10.64 -24.64 13.49
CA PRO A 179 10.29 -24.19 12.14
C PRO A 179 9.65 -25.30 11.30
N LEU A 180 8.60 -24.98 10.55
CA LEU A 180 7.93 -25.91 9.65
C LEU A 180 8.75 -26.20 8.39
N LEU A 181 9.53 -25.22 7.94
CA LEU A 181 10.37 -25.32 6.75
C LEU A 181 11.83 -25.06 7.10
N PRO A 182 12.76 -25.79 6.47
CA PRO A 182 14.20 -25.55 6.67
C PRO A 182 14.70 -24.29 5.97
N SER A 183 14.03 -23.87 4.91
CA SER A 183 14.33 -22.66 4.13
C SER A 183 13.08 -22.18 3.40
N ASN A 184 13.07 -20.91 3.01
CA ASN A 184 11.96 -20.33 2.25
C ASN A 184 12.04 -20.79 0.77
N PRO A 185 11.05 -21.56 0.26
CA PRO A 185 11.03 -21.97 -1.14
C PRO A 185 10.59 -20.86 -2.10
N CYS A 186 10.12 -19.72 -1.58
CA CYS A 186 9.61 -18.63 -2.41
C CYS A 186 10.70 -17.60 -2.73
N ASN A 187 11.68 -18.01 -3.59
CA ASN A 187 12.77 -17.16 -4.07
C ASN A 187 12.43 -16.45 -5.40
N LEU A 188 11.14 -16.22 -5.67
CA LEU A 188 10.68 -15.63 -6.91
C LEU A 188 11.37 -14.29 -7.21
N VAL A 189 12.04 -14.23 -8.35
CA VAL A 189 12.43 -12.96 -8.99
C VAL A 189 11.21 -12.43 -9.72
N THR A 190 10.46 -11.56 -9.08
CA THR A 190 9.31 -10.93 -9.73
C THR A 190 9.81 -10.05 -10.88
N ARG A 191 9.26 -10.27 -12.07
CA ARG A 191 9.54 -9.37 -13.20
C ARG A 191 9.18 -7.95 -12.78
N LYS A 192 10.19 -7.08 -12.62
CA LYS A 192 9.94 -5.65 -12.51
C LYS A 192 9.25 -5.24 -13.81
N ARG A 193 7.94 -5.12 -13.77
CA ARG A 193 7.26 -4.47 -14.89
C ARG A 193 7.79 -3.04 -14.94
N PRO A 194 8.21 -2.57 -16.11
CA PRO A 194 8.40 -1.15 -16.27
C PRO A 194 7.08 -0.53 -15.82
N SER A 195 7.09 0.14 -14.68
CA SER A 195 5.93 0.94 -14.29
C SER A 195 5.80 1.95 -15.42
N LYS A 196 4.88 1.73 -16.35
CA LYS A 196 4.31 2.80 -17.17
C LYS A 196 3.50 3.68 -16.19
N ARG A 197 4.17 4.20 -15.17
CA ARG A 197 3.68 5.37 -14.45
C ARG A 197 3.71 6.47 -15.51
N ARG A 198 2.56 6.64 -16.18
CA ARG A 198 2.35 7.83 -16.96
C ARG A 198 2.69 8.98 -16.04
N GLU A 199 3.67 9.78 -16.44
CA GLU A 199 3.94 11.04 -15.79
C GLU A 199 2.61 11.80 -15.74
N GLN A 200 2.07 11.95 -14.54
CA GLN A 200 0.83 12.68 -14.38
C GLN A 200 1.17 14.16 -14.52
N VAL A 201 0.93 14.70 -15.70
CA VAL A 201 1.04 16.14 -15.94
C VAL A 201 0.01 16.84 -15.02
N PRO A 202 0.41 17.87 -14.28
CA PRO A 202 -0.50 18.66 -13.48
C PRO A 202 -1.67 19.18 -14.33
N MET A 203 -2.85 19.23 -13.73
CA MET A 203 -4.02 19.77 -14.42
C MET A 203 -3.88 21.29 -14.60
N THR A 204 -4.24 21.77 -15.76
CA THR A 204 -4.29 23.19 -16.10
C THR A 204 -5.49 23.86 -15.41
N LYS A 205 -5.47 25.21 -15.33
CA LYS A 205 -6.60 25.97 -14.80
C LYS A 205 -7.90 25.67 -15.56
N GLN A 206 -7.85 25.67 -16.91
CA GLN A 206 -9.01 25.41 -17.76
C GLN A 206 -9.57 23.99 -17.52
N GLU A 207 -8.71 22.97 -17.37
CA GLU A 207 -9.14 21.61 -17.05
C GLU A 207 -9.83 21.56 -15.68
N ILE A 208 -9.33 22.31 -14.67
CA ILE A 208 -9.94 22.39 -13.35
C ILE A 208 -11.30 23.08 -13.40
N ASP A 209 -11.41 24.22 -14.09
CA ASP A 209 -12.68 24.97 -14.25
C ASP A 209 -13.74 24.05 -14.89
N THR A 210 -13.41 23.40 -16.02
CA THR A 210 -14.30 22.43 -16.70
C THR A 210 -14.67 21.25 -15.81
N LEU A 211 -13.73 20.78 -14.98
CA LEU A 211 -13.96 19.69 -14.04
C LEU A 211 -14.96 20.10 -12.95
N VAL A 212 -14.81 21.31 -12.38
CA VAL A 212 -15.70 21.86 -11.34
C VAL A 212 -17.12 22.05 -11.90
N GLU A 213 -17.27 22.61 -13.11
CA GLU A 213 -18.55 22.74 -13.79
C GLU A 213 -19.25 21.40 -14.00
N GLY A 214 -18.46 20.36 -14.27
CA GLY A 214 -18.94 18.99 -14.45
C GLY A 214 -19.38 18.27 -13.16
N PHE A 215 -19.10 18.87 -11.98
CA PHE A 215 -19.52 18.31 -10.70
C PHE A 215 -20.89 18.82 -10.29
N PRO A 216 -21.72 17.96 -9.64
CA PRO A 216 -22.89 18.44 -8.91
C PRO A 216 -22.46 19.48 -7.88
N GLU A 217 -23.23 20.54 -7.75
CA GLU A 217 -22.91 21.72 -6.96
C GLU A 217 -22.47 21.38 -5.53
N TYR A 218 -23.20 20.51 -4.87
CA TYR A 218 -22.88 20.01 -3.53
C TYR A 218 -21.45 19.47 -3.37
N TYR A 219 -20.86 18.88 -4.42
CA TYR A 219 -19.52 18.30 -4.34
C TYR A 219 -18.41 19.20 -4.88
N ARG A 220 -18.72 20.36 -5.49
CA ARG A 220 -17.71 21.24 -6.12
C ARG A 220 -16.62 21.68 -5.16
N LEU A 221 -17.01 22.05 -3.93
CA LEU A 221 -16.06 22.46 -2.89
C LEU A 221 -14.99 21.39 -2.63
N SER A 222 -15.30 20.09 -2.77
CA SER A 222 -14.34 19.02 -2.56
C SER A 222 -13.13 19.08 -3.49
N ILE A 223 -13.32 19.59 -4.72
CA ILE A 223 -12.23 19.79 -5.68
C ILE A 223 -11.34 20.93 -5.22
N HIS A 224 -11.94 22.07 -4.81
CA HIS A 224 -11.19 23.25 -4.35
C HIS A 224 -10.39 22.92 -3.09
N LEU A 225 -10.97 22.22 -2.13
CA LEU A 225 -10.27 21.78 -0.92
C LEU A 225 -9.07 20.87 -1.24
N ALA A 226 -9.27 19.87 -2.10
CA ALA A 226 -8.21 18.95 -2.47
C ALA A 226 -7.09 19.61 -3.31
N LEU A 227 -7.42 20.70 -4.04
CA LEU A 227 -6.46 21.39 -4.89
C LEU A 227 -5.77 22.57 -4.20
N LEU A 228 -6.48 23.31 -3.35
CA LEU A 228 -6.05 24.62 -2.87
C LEU A 228 -5.77 24.67 -1.36
N VAL A 229 -6.17 23.63 -0.60
CA VAL A 229 -6.02 23.58 0.86
C VAL A 229 -5.27 22.31 1.24
N GLY A 230 -3.96 22.39 1.37
CA GLY A 230 -3.10 21.31 1.84
C GLY A 230 -3.15 19.99 1.05
N GLY A 231 -3.64 20.02 -0.18
CA GLY A 231 -3.69 18.82 -1.02
C GLY A 231 -4.42 17.64 -0.39
N LEU A 232 -5.59 17.85 0.21
CA LEU A 232 -6.33 16.87 0.99
C LEU A 232 -6.57 15.54 0.25
N ARG A 233 -6.44 14.43 0.98
CA ARG A 233 -6.86 13.12 0.47
C ARG A 233 -8.39 13.05 0.47
N ILE A 234 -8.97 12.27 -0.44
CA ILE A 234 -10.43 12.15 -0.55
C ILE A 234 -11.12 11.72 0.75
N GLY A 235 -10.48 10.83 1.52
CA GLY A 235 -11.00 10.42 2.83
C GLY A 235 -10.94 11.56 3.85
N GLU A 236 -9.91 12.40 3.81
CA GLU A 236 -9.78 13.59 4.64
C GLU A 236 -10.86 14.61 4.28
N VAL A 237 -11.09 14.89 2.99
CA VAL A 237 -12.18 15.76 2.53
C VAL A 237 -13.54 15.28 3.03
N CYS A 238 -13.82 13.98 2.89
CA CYS A 238 -15.08 13.39 3.38
C CYS A 238 -15.17 13.37 4.92
N GLY A 239 -14.05 13.48 5.63
CA GLY A 239 -13.96 13.44 7.08
C GLY A 239 -13.97 14.80 7.77
N LEU A 240 -14.07 15.90 7.03
CA LEU A 240 -14.09 17.26 7.60
C LEU A 240 -15.39 17.52 8.37
N GLN A 241 -15.23 18.03 9.58
CA GLN A 241 -16.31 18.53 10.42
C GLN A 241 -16.24 20.07 10.52
N LEU A 242 -17.34 20.73 10.91
CA LEU A 242 -17.35 22.19 11.02
C LEU A 242 -16.31 22.69 12.04
N ARG A 243 -16.09 21.98 13.13
CA ARG A 243 -15.05 22.28 14.13
C ARG A 243 -13.62 22.21 13.61
N ASP A 244 -13.41 21.61 12.44
CA ASP A 244 -12.08 21.51 11.82
C ASP A 244 -11.75 22.75 10.98
N ILE A 245 -12.69 23.71 10.86
CA ILE A 245 -12.61 24.85 9.97
C ILE A 245 -12.67 26.15 10.77
N ASP A 246 -11.53 26.81 10.91
CA ASP A 246 -11.42 28.14 11.53
C ASP A 246 -11.32 29.19 10.41
N LEU A 247 -12.47 29.79 10.08
CA LEU A 247 -12.54 30.80 9.02
C LEU A 247 -12.00 32.16 9.45
N ASP A 248 -11.93 32.44 10.74
CA ASP A 248 -11.44 33.69 11.28
C ASP A 248 -9.93 33.77 11.22
N HIS A 249 -9.27 32.69 11.62
CA HIS A 249 -7.82 32.56 11.50
C HIS A 249 -7.39 31.94 10.16
N ARG A 250 -8.34 31.52 9.32
CA ARG A 250 -8.11 30.87 8.01
C ARG A 250 -7.26 29.61 8.12
N LEU A 251 -7.61 28.73 9.05
CA LEU A 251 -6.93 27.48 9.31
C LEU A 251 -7.89 26.29 9.15
N LEU A 252 -7.37 25.21 8.59
CA LEU A 252 -8.06 23.94 8.50
C LEU A 252 -7.26 22.87 9.24
N TYR A 253 -7.91 22.18 10.16
CA TYR A 253 -7.35 21.12 10.99
C TYR A 253 -7.69 19.76 10.37
N VAL A 254 -6.71 19.05 9.85
CA VAL A 254 -6.89 17.70 9.30
C VAL A 254 -6.69 16.68 10.43
N ARG A 255 -7.79 16.18 11.01
CA ARG A 255 -7.79 15.26 12.15
C ARG A 255 -8.36 13.89 11.82
N HIS A 256 -9.32 13.85 10.90
CA HIS A 256 -10.11 12.67 10.60
C HIS A 256 -10.04 12.29 9.13
N SER A 257 -10.38 11.05 8.86
CA SER A 257 -10.52 10.52 7.50
C SER A 257 -11.64 9.49 7.45
N VAL A 258 -12.50 9.56 6.45
CA VAL A 258 -13.50 8.52 6.21
C VAL A 258 -12.81 7.30 5.62
N THR A 259 -12.87 6.19 6.34
CA THR A 259 -12.30 4.91 5.94
C THR A 259 -13.38 3.83 5.88
N GLN A 260 -13.07 2.74 5.20
CA GLN A 260 -13.97 1.59 5.17
C GLN A 260 -13.77 0.76 6.44
N GLY A 261 -14.86 0.48 7.14
CA GLY A 261 -14.87 -0.31 8.37
C GLY A 261 -14.27 -1.71 8.21
N PRO A 262 -13.94 -2.37 9.33
CA PRO A 262 -13.32 -3.69 9.33
C PRO A 262 -14.26 -4.81 8.84
N ASP A 263 -15.56 -4.58 8.89
CA ASP A 263 -16.57 -5.59 8.58
C ASP A 263 -16.80 -5.74 7.09
N ASP A 264 -17.18 -6.93 6.66
CA ASP A 264 -17.49 -7.27 5.25
C ASP A 264 -18.69 -6.47 4.69
N LEU A 265 -19.44 -5.76 5.54
CA LEU A 265 -20.61 -4.94 5.20
C LEU A 265 -20.30 -3.70 4.37
N GLY A 266 -19.03 -3.34 4.20
CA GLY A 266 -18.63 -2.23 3.34
C GLY A 266 -18.97 -0.84 3.87
N GLU A 267 -19.40 -0.71 5.12
CA GLU A 267 -19.73 0.55 5.74
C GLU A 267 -18.51 1.46 5.89
N TYR A 268 -18.72 2.74 5.66
CA TYR A 268 -17.72 3.78 5.85
C TYR A 268 -17.95 4.44 7.20
N ARG A 269 -16.86 4.73 7.90
CA ARG A 269 -16.88 5.40 9.19
C ARG A 269 -15.82 6.50 9.25
N LEU A 270 -16.04 7.43 10.16
CA LEU A 270 -15.05 8.43 10.52
C LEU A 270 -14.02 7.77 11.44
N ASP A 271 -12.77 7.79 11.03
CA ASP A 271 -11.63 7.34 11.83
C ASP A 271 -10.65 8.50 11.99
N GLU A 272 -9.83 8.46 13.03
CA GLU A 272 -8.64 9.31 13.07
C GLU A 272 -7.74 9.05 11.87
N THR A 273 -6.94 10.03 11.49
CA THR A 273 -5.99 9.85 10.40
C THR A 273 -4.99 8.73 10.73
N LYS A 274 -4.52 8.03 9.70
CA LYS A 274 -3.79 6.76 9.80
C LYS A 274 -2.52 6.81 10.66
N THR A 275 -1.90 7.98 10.77
CA THR A 275 -0.68 8.19 11.57
C THR A 275 -0.76 9.55 12.27
N PRO A 276 -0.12 9.73 13.44
CA PRO A 276 -0.06 11.01 14.14
C PRO A 276 0.45 12.15 13.24
N GLU A 277 1.39 11.87 12.35
CA GLU A 277 1.99 12.85 11.44
C GLU A 277 1.01 13.28 10.32
N SER A 278 -0.08 12.54 10.15
CA SER A 278 -1.17 12.95 9.24
C SER A 278 -2.06 14.05 9.85
N HIS A 279 -2.01 14.23 11.18
CA HIS A 279 -2.61 15.40 11.83
C HIS A 279 -1.79 16.63 11.45
N ARG A 280 -2.43 17.59 10.83
CA ARG A 280 -1.79 18.82 10.39
C ARG A 280 -2.76 19.97 10.35
N VAL A 281 -2.23 21.17 10.41
CA VAL A 281 -2.96 22.41 10.23
C VAL A 281 -2.49 23.02 8.93
N VAL A 282 -3.42 23.39 8.06
CA VAL A 282 -3.11 23.98 6.76
C VAL A 282 -3.83 25.32 6.60
N PRO A 283 -3.21 26.33 5.97
CA PRO A 283 -3.83 27.60 5.75
C PRO A 283 -4.95 27.49 4.70
N ILE A 284 -6.04 28.26 4.90
CA ILE A 284 -7.12 28.39 3.94
C ILE A 284 -6.93 29.72 3.19
N PRO A 285 -6.74 29.71 1.86
CA PRO A 285 -6.70 30.95 1.08
C PRO A 285 -8.02 31.75 1.21
N ALA A 286 -7.94 33.07 1.31
CA ALA A 286 -9.12 33.91 1.50
C ALA A 286 -10.27 33.68 0.49
N PRO A 287 -10.01 33.46 -0.82
CA PRO A 287 -11.07 33.12 -1.75
C PRO A 287 -11.77 31.78 -1.43
N VAL A 288 -11.04 30.80 -0.86
CA VAL A 288 -11.61 29.49 -0.49
C VAL A 288 -12.46 29.60 0.78
N CYS A 289 -12.12 30.50 1.72
CA CYS A 289 -12.98 30.78 2.88
C CYS A 289 -14.41 31.20 2.47
N ARG A 290 -14.52 31.97 1.40
CA ARG A 290 -15.83 32.37 0.86
C ARG A 290 -16.60 31.15 0.35
N LEU A 291 -15.96 30.32 -0.47
CA LEU A 291 -16.59 29.10 -0.98
C LEU A 291 -17.02 28.14 0.14
N ILE A 292 -16.24 28.06 1.21
CA ILE A 292 -16.59 27.26 2.39
C ILE A 292 -17.82 27.84 3.09
N ARG A 293 -17.90 29.17 3.31
CA ARG A 293 -19.09 29.81 3.89
C ARG A 293 -20.34 29.54 3.06
N GLU A 294 -20.28 29.80 1.76
CA GLU A 294 -21.38 29.55 0.82
C GLU A 294 -21.86 28.10 0.88
N HIS A 295 -20.91 27.15 0.94
CA HIS A 295 -21.25 25.74 1.07
C HIS A 295 -21.92 25.42 2.40
N ILE A 296 -21.37 25.93 3.51
CA ILE A 296 -21.94 25.76 4.84
C ILE A 296 -23.33 26.32 4.92
N ASP A 297 -23.53 27.57 4.43
CA ASP A 297 -24.83 28.26 4.47
C ASP A 297 -25.89 27.51 3.68
N ARG A 298 -25.52 26.92 2.59
CA ARG A 298 -26.43 26.25 1.67
C ARG A 298 -26.71 24.81 1.98
N PHE A 299 -25.70 24.08 2.48
CA PHE A 299 -25.74 22.61 2.57
C PHE A 299 -25.57 22.06 3.98
N CYS A 300 -25.24 22.88 4.97
CA CYS A 300 -25.08 22.47 6.36
C CYS A 300 -26.09 23.22 7.27
N PRO A 301 -27.36 22.81 7.27
CA PRO A 301 -28.37 23.48 8.07
C PRO A 301 -28.12 23.38 9.59
N ASN A 302 -27.56 22.25 10.02
CA ASN A 302 -27.09 22.10 11.39
C ASN A 302 -25.69 22.70 11.54
N ARG A 303 -25.52 23.55 12.57
CA ARG A 303 -24.26 24.26 12.87
C ARG A 303 -23.47 23.64 14.02
N ASP A 304 -23.85 22.44 14.46
CA ASP A 304 -23.08 21.76 15.50
C ASP A 304 -21.62 21.54 15.05
N PRO A 305 -20.65 21.72 15.94
CA PRO A 305 -19.23 21.55 15.61
C PRO A 305 -18.91 20.18 14.98
N ASP A 306 -19.66 19.14 15.34
CA ASP A 306 -19.48 17.77 14.85
C ASP A 306 -20.17 17.50 13.50
N THR A 307 -20.93 18.47 12.99
CA THR A 307 -21.57 18.33 11.68
C THR A 307 -20.54 18.14 10.59
N MET A 308 -20.75 17.13 9.75
CA MET A 308 -19.88 16.85 8.59
C MET A 308 -20.06 17.92 7.53
N LEU A 309 -18.95 18.46 7.00
CA LEU A 309 -18.98 19.40 5.86
C LEU A 309 -19.59 18.72 4.61
N PHE A 310 -19.34 17.43 4.45
CA PHE A 310 -19.96 16.61 3.42
C PHE A 310 -20.58 15.38 4.07
N HIS A 311 -21.87 15.22 3.92
CA HIS A 311 -22.65 14.08 4.40
C HIS A 311 -23.30 13.30 3.25
N ALA A 312 -23.83 12.14 3.51
CA ALA A 312 -24.61 11.41 2.51
C ALA A 312 -25.95 12.10 2.28
N VAL A 313 -26.23 12.50 1.03
CA VAL A 313 -27.41 13.35 0.68
C VAL A 313 -28.74 12.74 1.12
N ARG A 314 -28.89 11.39 1.04
CA ARG A 314 -30.12 10.70 1.44
C ARG A 314 -30.15 10.30 2.92
N HIS A 315 -29.00 10.34 3.59
CA HIS A 315 -28.80 9.91 4.96
C HIS A 315 -27.82 10.87 5.65
N PRO A 316 -28.28 12.06 6.05
CA PRO A 316 -27.42 13.13 6.61
C PRO A 316 -26.65 12.69 7.87
N GLU A 317 -27.17 11.70 8.58
CA GLU A 317 -26.53 11.08 9.75
C GLU A 317 -25.32 10.19 9.40
N ARG A 318 -25.13 9.87 8.11
CA ARG A 318 -24.03 9.02 7.65
C ARG A 318 -22.92 9.83 7.00
N VAL A 319 -21.70 9.39 7.21
CA VAL A 319 -20.54 9.94 6.52
C VAL A 319 -20.64 9.75 5.00
N LEU A 320 -20.13 10.72 4.25
CA LEU A 320 -20.10 10.61 2.80
C LEU A 320 -19.12 9.52 2.38
N ASN A 321 -19.61 8.57 1.57
CA ASN A 321 -18.75 7.55 0.98
C ASN A 321 -17.79 8.17 -0.05
N PRO A 322 -16.46 8.05 0.14
CA PRO A 322 -15.47 8.57 -0.81
C PRO A 322 -15.65 8.07 -2.24
N THR A 323 -16.22 6.87 -2.44
CA THR A 323 -16.49 6.35 -3.79
C THR A 323 -17.54 7.18 -4.54
N THR A 324 -18.40 7.92 -3.84
CA THR A 324 -19.37 8.84 -4.45
C THR A 324 -18.62 9.98 -5.17
N ILE A 325 -17.72 10.68 -4.48
CA ILE A 325 -16.88 11.73 -5.08
C ILE A 325 -16.02 11.14 -6.22
N GLN A 326 -15.43 9.97 -6.02
CA GLN A 326 -14.64 9.31 -7.08
C GLN A 326 -15.46 9.00 -8.34
N ARG A 327 -16.73 8.62 -8.17
CA ARG A 327 -17.65 8.37 -9.29
C ARG A 327 -17.96 9.67 -10.03
N GLN A 328 -18.27 10.75 -9.31
CA GLN A 328 -18.49 12.06 -9.91
C GLN A 328 -17.24 12.54 -10.66
N PHE A 329 -16.07 12.39 -10.05
CA PHE A 329 -14.80 12.73 -10.70
C PHE A 329 -14.59 11.96 -12.01
N ARG A 330 -14.84 10.65 -12.01
CA ARG A 330 -14.73 9.83 -13.24
C ARG A 330 -15.70 10.26 -14.34
N THR A 331 -16.86 10.77 -13.97
CA THR A 331 -17.83 11.31 -14.93
C THR A 331 -17.35 12.65 -15.48
N ALA A 332 -16.97 13.59 -14.60
CA ALA A 332 -16.55 14.93 -14.97
C ALA A 332 -15.25 14.95 -15.80
N ARG A 333 -14.25 14.12 -15.48
CA ARG A 333 -12.97 14.07 -16.21
C ARG A 333 -13.11 13.69 -17.71
N LYS A 334 -14.23 13.08 -18.12
CA LYS A 334 -14.51 12.80 -19.52
C LYS A 334 -14.62 14.09 -20.34
N ARG A 335 -15.07 15.20 -19.72
CA ARG A 335 -15.19 16.53 -20.36
C ARG A 335 -13.82 17.15 -20.69
N ILE A 336 -12.79 16.75 -19.98
CA ILE A 336 -11.42 17.23 -20.19
C ILE A 336 -10.54 16.21 -20.93
N ASN A 337 -11.10 15.09 -21.39
CA ASN A 337 -10.40 14.01 -22.09
C ASN A 337 -9.15 13.47 -21.35
N ARG A 338 -9.15 13.51 -20.02
CA ARG A 338 -8.04 13.10 -19.14
C ARG A 338 -8.40 11.83 -18.37
N GLU A 339 -8.37 10.68 -19.03
CA GLU A 339 -8.64 9.40 -18.36
C GLU A 339 -7.54 8.97 -17.38
N ASP A 340 -6.35 9.54 -17.50
CA ASP A 340 -5.19 9.31 -16.65
C ASP A 340 -5.35 9.92 -15.25
N VAL A 341 -6.17 10.98 -15.08
CA VAL A 341 -6.34 11.66 -13.82
C VAL A 341 -7.42 11.01 -12.93
N THR A 342 -7.19 11.11 -11.63
CA THR A 342 -8.10 10.66 -10.57
C THR A 342 -8.27 11.79 -9.57
N PHE A 343 -9.18 11.67 -8.60
CA PHE A 343 -9.30 12.67 -7.53
C PHE A 343 -7.96 12.88 -6.79
N HIS A 344 -7.15 11.83 -6.64
CA HIS A 344 -5.80 11.95 -6.05
C HIS A 344 -4.84 12.80 -6.89
N SER A 345 -5.11 12.95 -8.19
CA SER A 345 -4.30 13.81 -9.08
C SER A 345 -4.42 15.30 -8.74
N LEU A 346 -5.52 15.74 -8.08
CA LEU A 346 -5.66 17.09 -7.53
C LEU A 346 -4.57 17.37 -6.49
N ARG A 347 -4.31 16.43 -5.60
CA ARG A 347 -3.23 16.53 -4.61
C ARG A 347 -1.84 16.57 -5.25
N ALA A 348 -1.62 15.78 -6.31
CA ALA A 348 -0.37 15.83 -7.05
C ALA A 348 -0.20 17.17 -7.79
N THR A 349 -1.30 17.72 -8.34
CA THR A 349 -1.32 19.05 -8.95
C THR A 349 -1.02 20.13 -7.90
N HIS A 350 -1.68 20.09 -6.73
CA HIS A 350 -1.38 20.98 -5.61
C HIS A 350 0.12 20.98 -5.27
N ALA A 351 0.69 19.81 -5.00
CA ALA A 351 2.11 19.70 -4.64
C ALA A 351 3.05 20.30 -5.69
N THR A 352 2.78 20.06 -6.97
CA THR A 352 3.59 20.59 -8.05
C THR A 352 3.44 22.10 -8.19
N MET A 353 2.18 22.59 -8.15
CA MET A 353 1.90 24.03 -8.30
C MET A 353 2.37 24.83 -7.09
N PHE A 354 2.26 24.30 -5.87
CA PHE A 354 2.76 24.94 -4.65
C PHE A 354 4.28 25.17 -4.75
N MET A 355 5.04 24.18 -5.21
CA MET A 355 6.48 24.34 -5.42
C MET A 355 6.83 25.30 -6.56
N ILE A 356 6.04 25.31 -7.65
CA ILE A 356 6.22 26.26 -8.77
C ILE A 356 6.00 27.69 -8.30
N GLN A 357 5.08 27.90 -7.36
CA GLN A 357 4.79 29.23 -6.77
C GLN A 357 5.79 29.65 -5.66
N GLY A 358 6.85 28.88 -5.45
CA GLY A 358 7.91 29.22 -4.53
C GLY A 358 7.88 28.49 -3.18
N GLY A 359 6.91 27.60 -2.97
CA GLY A 359 6.89 26.72 -1.81
C GLY A 359 8.09 25.77 -1.80
N THR A 360 8.73 25.61 -0.65
CA THR A 360 9.87 24.68 -0.48
C THR A 360 9.40 23.22 -0.43
N LEU A 361 10.35 22.30 -0.63
CA LEU A 361 10.06 20.86 -0.48
C LEU A 361 9.56 20.54 0.94
N ARG A 362 10.15 21.17 1.96
CA ARG A 362 9.75 20.96 3.37
C ARG A 362 8.33 21.43 3.61
N GLU A 363 7.98 22.65 3.22
CA GLU A 363 6.62 23.17 3.33
C GLU A 363 5.62 22.32 2.57
N THR A 364 6.00 21.85 1.36
CA THR A 364 5.14 20.93 0.59
C THR A 364 4.90 19.62 1.34
N MET A 365 5.92 19.09 2.03
CA MET A 365 5.75 17.87 2.84
C MET A 365 4.84 18.12 4.04
N ASP A 366 5.00 19.23 4.73
CA ASP A 366 4.19 19.61 5.88
C ASP A 366 2.73 19.86 5.46
N GLU A 367 2.49 20.59 4.37
CA GLU A 367 1.15 20.80 3.76
C GLU A 367 0.47 19.47 3.42
N LEU A 368 1.21 18.55 2.82
CA LEU A 368 0.65 17.28 2.41
C LEU A 368 0.56 16.25 3.56
N GLY A 369 1.25 16.43 4.68
CA GLY A 369 1.41 15.39 5.70
C GLY A 369 2.10 14.16 5.10
N HIS A 370 3.25 14.33 4.45
CA HIS A 370 4.10 13.27 3.93
C HIS A 370 5.28 13.04 4.87
N VAL A 371 5.40 11.80 5.36
CA VAL A 371 6.58 11.35 6.13
C VAL A 371 7.70 10.87 5.20
N ASP A 372 7.34 10.42 3.99
CA ASP A 372 8.29 9.84 3.04
C ASP A 372 8.82 10.89 2.06
N VAL A 373 10.09 11.23 2.24
CA VAL A 373 10.83 12.16 1.38
C VAL A 373 10.85 11.72 -0.09
N ASP A 374 10.93 10.41 -0.35
CA ASP A 374 10.95 9.87 -1.72
C ASP A 374 9.66 10.20 -2.50
N VAL A 375 8.52 10.27 -1.83
CA VAL A 375 7.26 10.66 -2.46
C VAL A 375 7.27 12.15 -2.79
N ALA A 376 7.77 12.99 -1.89
CA ALA A 376 7.88 14.44 -2.10
C ALA A 376 8.88 14.77 -3.20
N VAL A 377 10.06 14.13 -3.20
CA VAL A 377 11.09 14.29 -4.25
C VAL A 377 10.55 13.90 -5.63
N ARG A 378 9.75 12.83 -5.73
CA ARG A 378 9.10 12.45 -7.00
C ARG A 378 8.09 13.50 -7.49
N CYS A 379 7.42 14.20 -6.58
CA CYS A 379 6.59 15.34 -6.96
C CYS A 379 7.46 16.51 -7.46
N TYR A 380 8.59 16.77 -6.81
CA TYR A 380 9.57 17.79 -7.22
C TYR A 380 10.16 17.52 -8.62
N GLN A 381 10.51 16.26 -8.93
CA GLN A 381 11.04 15.89 -10.26
C GLN A 381 10.07 16.13 -11.42
N ARG A 382 8.79 16.35 -11.12
CA ARG A 382 7.75 16.72 -12.10
C ARG A 382 7.70 18.20 -12.40
N VAL A 383 8.54 19.01 -11.75
CA VAL A 383 8.60 20.46 -12.01
C VAL A 383 8.96 20.68 -13.47
N VAL A 384 8.05 21.37 -14.14
CA VAL A 384 8.04 21.62 -15.56
C VAL A 384 9.42 22.16 -16.03
N PRO A 385 10.00 21.63 -17.12
CA PRO A 385 11.30 22.09 -17.65
C PRO A 385 11.37 23.61 -17.86
N ARG A 386 10.25 24.26 -18.15
CA ARG A 386 10.11 25.70 -18.28
C ARG A 386 10.45 26.43 -16.95
N HIS A 387 9.89 25.99 -15.83
CA HIS A 387 10.17 26.60 -14.51
C HIS A 387 11.67 26.53 -14.16
N ARG A 388 12.35 25.40 -14.44
CA ARG A 388 13.80 25.30 -14.20
C ARG A 388 14.59 26.31 -15.02
N ARG A 389 14.17 26.58 -16.24
CA ARG A 389 14.79 27.60 -17.10
C ARG A 389 14.55 28.98 -16.53
N ASP A 390 13.31 29.31 -16.16
CA ASP A 390 12.93 30.60 -15.58
C ASP A 390 13.67 30.89 -14.27
N VAL A 391 13.88 29.87 -13.41
CA VAL A 391 14.69 29.99 -12.20
C VAL A 391 16.18 30.23 -12.54
N ALA A 392 16.73 29.49 -13.50
CA ALA A 392 18.10 29.63 -13.90
C ALA A 392 18.37 31.04 -14.53
N GLU A 393 17.44 31.55 -15.32
CA GLU A 393 17.52 32.90 -15.88
C GLU A 393 17.45 33.96 -14.79
N ARG A 394 16.55 33.88 -13.82
CA ARG A 394 16.50 34.80 -12.66
C ARG A 394 17.76 34.77 -11.85
N LEU A 395 18.30 33.58 -11.59
CA LEU A 395 19.56 33.44 -10.87
C LEU A 395 20.75 34.11 -11.62
N ALA A 396 20.80 33.88 -12.94
CA ALA A 396 21.83 34.51 -13.79
C ALA A 396 21.74 36.04 -13.75
N LEU A 397 20.52 36.59 -13.79
CA LEU A 397 20.31 38.05 -13.74
C LEU A 397 20.66 38.67 -12.37
N GLU A 398 20.54 37.90 -11.26
CA GLU A 398 20.91 38.35 -9.92
C GLU A 398 22.40 38.40 -9.70
N TYR A 399 23.16 37.46 -10.27
CA TYR A 399 24.59 37.30 -10.01
C TYR A 399 25.51 37.81 -11.14
N LEU A 400 24.97 38.04 -12.34
CA LEU A 400 25.76 38.63 -13.40
C LEU A 400 25.90 40.16 -13.16
N PRO A 401 27.11 40.70 -13.29
CA PRO A 401 27.34 42.14 -13.10
C PRO A 401 26.51 42.94 -14.11
N ALA A 402 25.72 43.88 -13.63
CA ALA A 402 24.90 44.81 -14.41
C ALA A 402 25.71 45.77 -15.33
N GLY A 403 26.95 45.45 -15.61
CA GLY A 403 27.91 46.35 -16.23
C GLY A 403 27.96 46.38 -17.75
N ASP A 404 27.24 45.49 -18.42
CA ASP A 404 27.15 45.55 -19.89
C ASP A 404 25.73 45.90 -20.34
N SER A 405 25.66 46.62 -21.46
CA SER A 405 24.37 47.04 -22.05
C SER A 405 23.48 45.88 -22.46
N VAL A 406 24.01 44.65 -22.60
CA VAL A 406 23.30 43.43 -22.97
C VAL A 406 22.52 42.88 -21.77
N GLY A 407 23.16 42.83 -20.58
CA GLY A 407 22.53 42.36 -19.34
C GLY A 407 21.40 43.30 -18.88
N ILE A 408 21.59 44.61 -18.95
CA ILE A 408 20.58 45.62 -18.63
C ILE A 408 19.40 45.52 -19.61
N LYS A 409 19.63 45.37 -20.92
CA LYS A 409 18.57 45.20 -21.91
C LYS A 409 17.77 43.91 -21.66
N ALA A 410 18.41 42.81 -21.31
CA ALA A 410 17.74 41.55 -20.96
C ALA A 410 16.85 41.69 -19.71
N GLN A 411 17.32 42.43 -18.68
CA GLN A 411 16.55 42.73 -17.47
C GLN A 411 15.31 43.60 -17.78
N ILE A 412 15.50 44.63 -18.64
CA ILE A 412 14.38 45.48 -19.08
C ILE A 412 13.32 44.63 -19.84
N ALA A 413 13.74 43.83 -20.82
CA ALA A 413 12.83 42.99 -21.60
C ALA A 413 12.05 42.02 -20.70
N GLN A 414 12.72 41.42 -19.71
CA GLN A 414 12.04 40.53 -18.76
C GLN A 414 11.02 41.27 -17.92
N LYS A 415 11.32 42.48 -17.46
CA LYS A 415 10.37 43.30 -16.67
C LYS A 415 9.19 43.78 -17.51
N GLU A 416 9.40 44.03 -18.77
CA GLU A 416 8.39 44.38 -19.75
C GLU A 416 7.42 43.19 -19.97
N ASP A 417 7.95 41.96 -20.11
CA ASP A 417 7.15 40.72 -20.19
C ASP A 417 6.32 40.49 -18.93
N GLU A 418 6.90 40.67 -17.74
CA GLU A 418 6.19 40.58 -16.47
C GLU A 418 5.04 41.62 -16.36
N ILE A 419 5.30 42.85 -16.79
CA ILE A 419 4.30 43.94 -16.84
C ILE A 419 3.16 43.57 -17.80
N ASP A 420 3.44 43.03 -18.96
CA ASP A 420 2.43 42.66 -19.94
C ASP A 420 1.59 41.46 -19.47
N GLN A 421 2.20 40.48 -18.79
CA GLN A 421 1.46 39.39 -18.15
C GLN A 421 0.54 39.90 -17.04
N LEU A 422 1.00 40.84 -16.22
CA LEU A 422 0.17 41.47 -15.19
C LEU A 422 -0.99 42.29 -15.79
N ARG A 423 -0.72 43.02 -16.88
CA ARG A 423 -1.75 43.77 -17.61
C ARG A 423 -2.84 42.85 -18.18
N GLN A 424 -2.45 41.71 -18.77
CA GLN A 424 -3.38 40.72 -19.29
C GLN A 424 -4.21 40.10 -18.15
N THR A 425 -3.57 39.84 -17.01
CA THR A 425 -4.24 39.29 -15.82
C THR A 425 -5.26 40.30 -15.27
N VAL A 426 -4.88 41.58 -15.16
CA VAL A 426 -5.79 42.64 -14.70
C VAL A 426 -6.94 42.85 -15.68
N ALA A 427 -6.68 42.82 -16.98
CA ALA A 427 -7.74 42.95 -17.99
C ALA A 427 -8.71 41.74 -17.94
N GLY A 428 -8.22 40.54 -17.68
CA GLY A 428 -9.06 39.36 -17.46
C GLY A 428 -9.91 39.46 -16.19
N LEU A 429 -9.33 39.96 -15.11
CA LEU A 429 -10.06 40.19 -13.86
C LEU A 429 -11.12 41.26 -13.98
N ARG A 430 -10.84 42.33 -14.71
CA ARG A 430 -11.84 43.40 -14.97
C ARG A 430 -13.03 42.91 -15.77
N ARG A 431 -12.79 42.19 -16.87
CA ARG A 431 -13.88 41.56 -17.65
C ARG A 431 -14.72 40.63 -16.77
N ARG A 432 -14.09 39.85 -15.92
CA ARG A 432 -14.79 38.92 -15.04
C ARG A 432 -15.59 39.66 -13.93
N LEU A 433 -15.12 40.82 -13.52
CA LEU A 433 -15.86 41.67 -12.59
C LEU A 433 -17.12 42.28 -13.26
N GLU A 434 -16.98 42.79 -14.48
CA GLU A 434 -18.08 43.31 -15.31
C GLU A 434 -19.15 42.22 -15.54
N GLU A 435 -18.75 41.01 -15.93
CA GLU A 435 -19.65 39.86 -16.10
C GLU A 435 -20.45 39.54 -14.80
N LEU A 436 -19.79 39.66 -13.64
CA LEU A 436 -20.44 39.41 -12.32
C LEU A 436 -21.37 40.56 -11.87
N GLU A 437 -21.07 41.77 -12.26
CA GLU A 437 -21.90 42.95 -11.99
C GLU A 437 -23.15 42.97 -12.87
N ASP A 438 -23.02 42.63 -14.17
CA ASP A 438 -24.13 42.48 -15.11
C ASP A 438 -25.09 41.33 -14.74
N ASP A 439 -24.55 40.17 -14.30
CA ASP A 439 -25.35 39.06 -13.77
C ASP A 439 -26.07 39.39 -12.43
N GLY A 440 -25.50 40.32 -11.66
CA GLY A 440 -26.09 40.82 -10.40
C GLY A 440 -27.30 41.74 -10.62
N ASP A 441 -27.22 42.62 -11.60
CA ASP A 441 -28.29 43.55 -11.95
C ASP A 441 -29.49 42.87 -12.63
N GLY A 442 -29.24 41.80 -13.39
CA GLY A 442 -30.31 41.01 -14.03
C GLY A 442 -31.21 40.24 -13.02
N ARG A 443 -30.72 39.98 -11.81
CA ARG A 443 -31.48 39.28 -10.76
C ARG A 443 -32.30 40.19 -9.86
N SER A 444 -32.01 41.51 -9.85
CA SER A 444 -32.76 42.48 -9.08
C SER A 444 -33.99 43.05 -9.81
N GLN A 445 -34.18 42.77 -11.12
CA GLN A 445 -35.35 43.23 -11.89
C GLN A 445 -36.42 42.14 -12.14
N SER A 446 -36.25 40.94 -11.61
CA SER A 446 -37.19 39.80 -11.75
C SER A 446 -37.67 39.23 -10.42
N GLY A 447 -37.74 40.07 -9.35
CA GLY A 447 -38.32 39.74 -8.06
C GLY A 447 -39.69 40.33 -7.84
#